data_bbdedfc766896e2dd2a3ed06d21cd9dd
#
_entry.id   bbdedfc766896e2dd2a3ed06d21cd9dd
#
_cell.length_a   1.000
_cell.length_b   1.000
_cell.length_c   1.000
_cell.angle_alpha   90.00
_cell.angle_beta   90.00
_cell.angle_gamma   90.00
#
_symmetry.space_group_name_H-M   'P 1'
#
loop_
_entity.id
_entity.type
_entity.pdbx_description
1 polymer ?
#
loop_
_entity_poly.entity_id
_entity_poly.type
_entity_poly.pdbx_seq_one_letter_code
_entity_poly.pdbx_strand_id
1 'polypeptide(L)'
;IQEFLAKLRNDPVRVHSTEKHEIYIQLTAKRSLKLKSAIKSYLDNHLPEGVEKNLLLTFDSKYDNEKITFPLDLHYFKYSTGTSGNKKISSPLLNQLYISMLQDASNMKELIKIYFYKFNNELKTYYNQFTNTINYISNVDILFTKTFLAMEYNYCRPIIKNQYDDVSYLEAKDVRHVLIEHINKEEAYVPNDISLNKDKNGILLYGTNAVGKSSLIKSIGISVILAQSGMFVPCSEFIYYPYKSIFTRILGNDNIFKGLSTFAVEMCELRSILLNCCENSLVLGDELCSGTEIDSALALFASGVNYLCNKKSSFIFATHFHELINIPEIKDLLNETLIMYHMSVQYDESNDMLIYKRKLEEGPGEGMYGLEVCRSLNMPREFIDLAYSVRIANYDNNILSKNKSRYNSSIIKNKCGIQNCDNIAEDI
;
A
#
# COMPACT_ATOMS: atom_id res chain seq x y z
N ILE A 1 46.25 -34.17 -2.03
CA ILE A 1 45.82 -35.49 -2.51
C ILE A 1 45.12 -35.39 -3.85
N GLN A 2 44.12 -34.54 -4.01
CA GLN A 2 43.39 -34.41 -5.27
C GLN A 2 44.31 -34.01 -6.42
N GLU A 3 45.17 -33.02 -6.24
CA GLU A 3 46.14 -32.59 -7.24
C GLU A 3 47.17 -33.65 -7.58
N PHE A 4 47.67 -34.37 -6.56
CA PHE A 4 48.60 -35.49 -6.77
C PHE A 4 47.97 -36.61 -7.61
N LEU A 5 46.76 -37.02 -7.27
CA LEU A 5 46.05 -38.06 -8.02
C LEU A 5 45.67 -37.60 -9.44
N ALA A 6 45.39 -36.31 -9.63
CA ALA A 6 45.14 -35.73 -10.94
C ALA A 6 46.41 -35.75 -11.82
N LYS A 7 47.56 -35.38 -11.27
CA LYS A 7 48.86 -35.43 -11.94
C LYS A 7 49.25 -36.87 -12.32
N LEU A 8 49.10 -37.81 -11.36
CA LEU A 8 49.42 -39.22 -11.57
C LEU A 8 48.63 -39.85 -12.72
N ARG A 9 47.39 -39.44 -12.93
CA ARG A 9 46.51 -39.91 -13.95
C ARG A 9 46.51 -39.09 -15.24
N ASN A 10 47.08 -37.87 -15.18
CA ASN A 10 47.00 -36.84 -16.21
C ASN A 10 45.55 -36.52 -16.64
N ASP A 11 44.64 -36.38 -15.64
CA ASP A 11 43.23 -36.13 -15.86
C ASP A 11 42.60 -35.63 -14.52
N PRO A 12 41.68 -34.68 -14.54
CA PRO A 12 41.10 -34.06 -13.32
C PRO A 12 40.37 -35.12 -12.45
N VAL A 13 40.58 -34.98 -11.15
CA VAL A 13 39.95 -35.81 -10.12
C VAL A 13 39.03 -34.91 -9.28
N ARG A 14 37.82 -35.34 -9.04
CA ARG A 14 36.84 -34.60 -8.20
C ARG A 14 36.62 -35.35 -6.89
N VAL A 15 36.64 -34.61 -5.80
CA VAL A 15 36.27 -35.09 -4.47
C VAL A 15 34.82 -34.76 -4.22
N HIS A 16 34.06 -35.70 -3.72
CA HIS A 16 32.66 -35.54 -3.34
C HIS A 16 32.49 -35.82 -1.86
N SER A 17 31.61 -35.06 -1.20
CA SER A 17 31.16 -35.32 0.16
C SER A 17 29.67 -35.61 0.17
N THR A 18 29.23 -36.44 1.10
CA THR A 18 27.82 -36.77 1.32
C THR A 18 27.30 -36.14 2.61
N GLU A 19 25.98 -36.00 2.74
CA GLU A 19 25.32 -35.57 3.98
C GLU A 19 25.61 -36.51 5.16
N LYS A 20 25.99 -37.75 4.91
CA LYS A 20 26.41 -38.75 5.92
C LYS A 20 27.88 -38.62 6.33
N HIS A 21 28.51 -37.49 6.02
CA HIS A 21 29.90 -37.20 6.38
C HIS A 21 30.92 -38.21 5.78
N GLU A 22 30.63 -38.82 4.64
CA GLU A 22 31.59 -39.61 3.90
C GLU A 22 32.23 -38.77 2.80
N ILE A 23 33.55 -38.87 2.66
CA ILE A 23 34.30 -38.27 1.56
C ILE A 23 34.85 -39.35 0.66
N TYR A 24 34.69 -39.18 -0.64
CA TYR A 24 35.20 -40.12 -1.64
C TYR A 24 35.51 -39.41 -2.96
N ILE A 25 36.35 -40.07 -3.75
CA ILE A 25 36.64 -39.64 -5.09
C ILE A 25 35.72 -40.43 -6.03
N GLN A 26 34.98 -39.76 -6.87
CA GLN A 26 34.08 -40.42 -7.84
C GLN A 26 34.69 -40.38 -9.23
N LEU A 27 34.81 -41.55 -9.85
CA LEU A 27 35.32 -41.72 -11.20
C LEU A 27 34.46 -42.72 -11.98
N THR A 28 34.45 -42.57 -13.31
CA THR A 28 33.89 -43.62 -14.16
C THR A 28 34.70 -44.91 -14.05
N ALA A 29 34.10 -46.05 -14.35
CA ALA A 29 34.78 -47.35 -14.27
C ALA A 29 36.11 -47.37 -15.06
N LYS A 30 36.12 -46.82 -16.29
CA LYS A 30 37.31 -46.71 -17.13
C LYS A 30 38.40 -45.84 -16.52
N ARG A 31 38.02 -44.69 -15.95
CA ARG A 31 38.95 -43.76 -15.28
C ARG A 31 39.49 -44.33 -13.96
N SER A 32 38.68 -45.08 -13.24
CA SER A 32 39.08 -45.77 -12.00
C SER A 32 40.13 -46.86 -12.27
N LEU A 33 39.98 -47.63 -13.36
CA LEU A 33 40.99 -48.62 -13.79
C LEU A 33 42.32 -47.96 -14.18
N LYS A 34 42.28 -46.83 -14.91
CA LYS A 34 43.47 -46.06 -15.24
C LYS A 34 44.18 -45.53 -13.99
N LEU A 35 43.43 -45.02 -13.01
CA LEU A 35 44.03 -44.58 -11.74
C LEU A 35 44.68 -45.74 -10.97
N LYS A 36 43.99 -46.88 -10.91
CA LYS A 36 44.51 -48.11 -10.24
C LYS A 36 45.81 -48.56 -10.88
N SER A 37 45.91 -48.64 -12.22
CA SER A 37 47.13 -48.98 -12.91
C SER A 37 48.25 -47.95 -12.74
N ALA A 38 47.93 -46.65 -12.76
CA ALA A 38 48.90 -45.59 -12.53
C ALA A 38 49.48 -45.64 -11.09
N ILE A 39 48.62 -45.89 -10.10
CA ILE A 39 49.07 -46.07 -8.69
C ILE A 39 49.98 -47.28 -8.58
N LYS A 40 49.62 -48.41 -9.20
CA LYS A 40 50.45 -49.63 -9.20
C LYS A 40 51.83 -49.38 -9.85
N SER A 41 51.85 -48.79 -11.02
CA SER A 41 53.10 -48.46 -11.72
C SER A 41 53.96 -47.46 -10.94
N TYR A 42 53.33 -46.48 -10.24
CA TYR A 42 54.05 -45.53 -9.38
C TYR A 42 54.70 -46.26 -8.21
N LEU A 43 53.98 -47.18 -7.53
CA LEU A 43 54.46 -47.95 -6.42
C LEU A 43 55.62 -48.90 -6.83
N ASP A 44 55.47 -49.57 -7.98
CA ASP A 44 56.49 -50.47 -8.52
C ASP A 44 57.81 -49.75 -8.89
N ASN A 45 57.71 -48.51 -9.38
CA ASN A 45 58.85 -47.72 -9.84
C ASN A 45 59.57 -46.88 -8.76
N HIS A 46 58.90 -46.54 -7.63
CA HIS A 46 59.44 -45.57 -6.67
C HIS A 46 59.65 -46.15 -5.26
N LEU A 47 59.24 -47.40 -4.97
CA LEU A 47 59.35 -48.01 -3.67
C LEU A 47 59.96 -49.39 -3.77
N PRO A 48 61.23 -49.61 -3.36
CA PRO A 48 61.88 -50.93 -3.28
C PRO A 48 61.14 -51.88 -2.35
N GLU A 49 61.21 -53.20 -2.64
CA GLU A 49 60.64 -54.24 -1.78
C GLU A 49 61.25 -54.16 -0.36
N GLY A 50 60.36 -54.01 0.67
CA GLY A 50 60.76 -54.05 2.07
C GLY A 50 60.67 -52.75 2.87
N VAL A 51 60.36 -51.60 2.24
CA VAL A 51 60.18 -50.31 2.95
C VAL A 51 58.69 -50.03 3.14
N GLU A 52 58.31 -49.39 4.29
CA GLU A 52 56.96 -48.90 4.50
C GLU A 52 56.52 -48.04 3.30
N LYS A 53 55.45 -48.46 2.62
CA LYS A 53 55.01 -47.87 1.35
C LYS A 53 54.19 -46.59 1.51
N ASN A 54 54.64 -45.71 2.35
CA ASN A 54 54.03 -44.40 2.60
C ASN A 54 54.63 -43.36 1.69
N LEU A 55 53.80 -42.77 0.80
CA LEU A 55 54.21 -41.62 0.02
C LEU A 55 54.11 -40.36 0.89
N LEU A 56 55.23 -39.65 1.05
CA LEU A 56 55.23 -38.36 1.71
C LEU A 56 54.79 -37.25 0.75
N LEU A 57 53.61 -36.72 0.97
CA LEU A 57 53.13 -35.55 0.22
C LEU A 57 53.42 -34.27 0.99
N THR A 58 54.15 -33.36 0.34
CA THR A 58 54.44 -32.03 0.88
C THR A 58 53.67 -30.97 0.10
N PHE A 59 53.06 -30.03 0.76
CA PHE A 59 52.42 -28.88 0.16
C PHE A 59 52.67 -27.60 0.99
N ASP A 60 52.63 -26.45 0.36
CA ASP A 60 52.80 -25.18 1.02
C ASP A 60 51.44 -24.75 1.61
N SER A 61 51.41 -24.42 2.91
CA SER A 61 50.24 -23.89 3.56
C SER A 61 49.93 -22.49 3.02
N LYS A 62 48.66 -22.24 2.73
CA LYS A 62 48.20 -20.91 2.26
C LYS A 62 48.07 -19.88 3.39
N TYR A 63 48.21 -20.31 4.66
CA TYR A 63 47.93 -19.47 5.81
C TYR A 63 49.18 -18.99 6.54
N ASP A 64 50.23 -19.82 6.60
CA ASP A 64 51.45 -19.55 7.37
C ASP A 64 52.74 -19.69 6.57
N ASN A 65 52.66 -20.01 5.25
CA ASN A 65 53.79 -20.29 4.36
C ASN A 65 54.68 -21.45 4.83
N GLU A 66 54.22 -22.29 5.75
CA GLU A 66 54.94 -23.48 6.20
C GLU A 66 54.71 -24.63 5.23
N LYS A 67 55.73 -25.51 5.10
CA LYS A 67 55.63 -26.76 4.37
C LYS A 67 55.10 -27.87 5.22
N ILE A 68 53.86 -28.31 4.91
CA ILE A 68 53.24 -29.40 5.63
C ILE A 68 53.48 -30.71 4.84
N THR A 69 54.03 -31.72 5.54
CA THR A 69 54.28 -33.03 4.98
C THR A 69 53.43 -34.08 5.68
N PHE A 70 52.74 -34.93 4.94
CA PHE A 70 51.96 -36.02 5.53
C PHE A 70 52.10 -37.30 4.73
N PRO A 71 52.07 -38.49 5.39
CA PRO A 71 52.18 -39.80 4.74
C PRO A 71 50.81 -40.16 4.08
N LEU A 72 50.87 -40.54 2.82
CA LEU A 72 49.72 -41.10 2.09
C LEU A 72 50.00 -42.53 1.70
N ASP A 73 49.30 -43.49 2.33
CA ASP A 73 49.36 -44.89 1.90
C ASP A 73 48.39 -45.18 0.75
N LEU A 74 48.95 -45.41 -0.43
CA LEU A 74 48.21 -45.68 -1.65
C LEU A 74 47.57 -47.07 -1.69
N HIS A 75 47.99 -48.02 -0.84
CA HIS A 75 47.43 -49.38 -0.76
C HIS A 75 46.05 -49.39 -0.10
N TYR A 76 45.74 -48.44 0.77
CA TYR A 76 44.47 -48.39 1.49
C TYR A 76 43.35 -47.75 0.72
N PHE A 77 43.48 -47.45 -0.60
CA PHE A 77 42.36 -47.02 -1.41
C PHE A 77 41.36 -48.15 -1.66
N LYS A 78 40.17 -47.99 -1.08
CA LYS A 78 39.04 -48.89 -1.29
C LYS A 78 38.22 -48.47 -2.47
N TYR A 79 37.95 -49.41 -3.39
CA TYR A 79 37.15 -49.21 -4.60
C TYR A 79 35.79 -49.85 -4.41
N SER A 80 34.74 -49.10 -4.40
CA SER A 80 33.36 -49.57 -4.31
C SER A 80 32.54 -49.12 -5.53
N THR A 81 31.44 -49.81 -5.78
CA THR A 81 30.54 -49.43 -6.86
C THR A 81 29.58 -48.32 -6.36
N GLY A 82 29.57 -47.17 -7.03
CA GLY A 82 28.65 -46.07 -6.78
C GLY A 82 27.38 -46.20 -7.64
N THR A 83 26.54 -45.22 -7.54
CA THR A 83 25.34 -45.04 -8.37
C THR A 83 25.73 -44.85 -9.85
N SER A 84 24.93 -45.35 -10.78
CA SER A 84 25.10 -45.16 -12.24
C SER A 84 26.41 -45.69 -12.82
N GLY A 85 26.95 -46.82 -12.30
CA GLY A 85 28.16 -47.43 -12.83
C GLY A 85 29.47 -46.73 -12.51
N ASN A 86 29.45 -45.66 -11.78
CA ASN A 86 30.63 -44.96 -11.28
C ASN A 86 31.30 -45.75 -10.14
N LYS A 87 32.60 -45.57 -9.97
CA LYS A 87 33.38 -46.15 -8.87
C LYS A 87 33.66 -45.05 -7.84
N LYS A 88 33.42 -45.38 -6.57
CA LYS A 88 33.82 -44.60 -5.42
C LYS A 88 35.14 -45.09 -4.89
N ILE A 89 36.07 -44.20 -4.69
CA ILE A 89 37.38 -44.46 -4.10
C ILE A 89 37.46 -43.73 -2.77
N SER A 90 37.63 -44.45 -1.70
CA SER A 90 37.76 -43.95 -0.36
C SER A 90 39.08 -44.42 0.26
N SER A 91 39.57 -43.66 1.22
CA SER A 91 40.75 -43.97 2.03
C SER A 91 40.49 -43.67 3.47
N PRO A 92 40.99 -44.47 4.44
CA PRO A 92 40.87 -44.16 5.84
C PRO A 92 41.42 -42.76 6.19
N LEU A 93 42.55 -42.39 5.60
CA LEU A 93 43.15 -41.06 5.76
C LEU A 93 42.25 -39.93 5.25
N LEU A 94 41.65 -40.10 4.07
CA LEU A 94 40.73 -39.09 3.56
C LEU A 94 39.54 -38.90 4.46
N ASN A 95 38.97 -39.98 4.98
CA ASN A 95 37.85 -39.89 5.93
C ASN A 95 38.25 -39.23 7.24
N GLN A 96 39.43 -39.57 7.77
CA GLN A 96 39.96 -38.97 9.01
C GLN A 96 40.19 -37.44 8.84
N LEU A 97 40.82 -37.01 7.73
CA LEU A 97 41.04 -35.60 7.44
C LEU A 97 39.71 -34.85 7.25
N TYR A 98 38.71 -35.48 6.67
CA TYR A 98 37.40 -34.88 6.49
C TYR A 98 36.65 -34.71 7.83
N ILE A 99 36.70 -35.73 8.69
CA ILE A 99 36.11 -35.65 10.03
C ILE A 99 36.78 -34.54 10.83
N SER A 100 38.11 -34.47 10.79
CA SER A 100 38.88 -33.39 11.43
C SER A 100 38.43 -32.00 10.89
N MET A 101 38.32 -31.85 9.59
CA MET A 101 37.87 -30.62 8.93
C MET A 101 36.44 -30.21 9.40
N LEU A 102 35.52 -31.19 9.53
CA LEU A 102 34.16 -30.91 10.02
C LEU A 102 34.18 -30.49 11.49
N GLN A 103 35.04 -31.13 12.30
CA GLN A 103 35.19 -30.78 13.70
C GLN A 103 35.79 -29.40 13.87
N ASP A 104 36.81 -29.05 13.08
CA ASP A 104 37.40 -27.72 13.06
C ASP A 104 36.41 -26.65 12.59
N ALA A 105 35.58 -26.97 11.57
CA ALA A 105 34.52 -26.07 11.15
C ALA A 105 33.46 -25.85 12.24
N SER A 106 33.13 -26.89 13.01
CA SER A 106 32.25 -26.78 14.19
C SER A 106 32.89 -25.95 15.32
N ASN A 107 34.14 -26.22 15.64
CA ASN A 107 34.89 -25.46 16.63
C ASN A 107 35.01 -23.98 16.24
N MET A 108 35.24 -23.69 14.95
CA MET A 108 35.26 -22.34 14.42
C MET A 108 33.93 -21.61 14.65
N LYS A 109 32.80 -22.28 14.39
CA LYS A 109 31.47 -21.69 14.65
C LYS A 109 31.29 -21.33 16.13
N GLU A 110 31.72 -22.20 17.05
CA GLU A 110 31.61 -21.91 18.48
C GLU A 110 32.54 -20.77 18.91
N LEU A 111 33.75 -20.71 18.38
CA LEU A 111 34.67 -19.60 18.62
C LEU A 111 34.08 -18.28 18.07
N ILE A 112 33.52 -18.28 16.88
CA ILE A 112 32.86 -17.09 16.31
C ILE A 112 31.75 -16.63 17.25
N LYS A 113 30.89 -17.53 17.76
CA LYS A 113 29.86 -17.16 18.73
C LYS A 113 30.43 -16.48 19.96
N ILE A 114 31.46 -17.09 20.55
CA ILE A 114 32.09 -16.55 21.79
C ILE A 114 32.64 -15.14 21.54
N TYR A 115 33.35 -14.93 20.44
CA TYR A 115 33.91 -13.62 20.11
C TYR A 115 32.82 -12.62 19.74
N PHE A 116 31.76 -13.06 19.04
CA PHE A 116 30.63 -12.23 18.77
C PHE A 116 29.90 -11.75 20.03
N TYR A 117 29.72 -12.64 21.01
CA TYR A 117 29.15 -12.24 22.30
C TYR A 117 30.05 -11.28 23.08
N LYS A 118 31.37 -11.49 23.07
CA LYS A 118 32.31 -10.57 23.69
C LYS A 118 32.23 -9.19 23.06
N PHE A 119 32.28 -9.14 21.73
CA PHE A 119 32.16 -7.90 20.95
C PHE A 119 30.84 -7.17 21.22
N ASN A 120 29.72 -7.89 21.22
CA ASN A 120 28.41 -7.28 21.54
C ASN A 120 28.37 -6.75 23.01
N ASN A 121 28.99 -7.42 23.93
CA ASN A 121 29.05 -6.93 25.32
C ASN A 121 29.92 -5.66 25.44
N GLU A 122 30.97 -5.55 24.69
CA GLU A 122 31.75 -4.30 24.59
C GLU A 122 30.93 -3.19 23.94
N LEU A 123 30.18 -3.48 22.83
CA LEU A 123 29.31 -2.52 22.19
C LEU A 123 28.19 -2.00 23.10
N LYS A 124 27.68 -2.82 24.03
CA LYS A 124 26.66 -2.37 25.01
C LYS A 124 27.11 -1.18 25.84
N THR A 125 28.40 -1.03 26.11
CA THR A 125 28.94 0.12 26.87
C THR A 125 28.74 1.44 26.09
N TYR A 126 28.62 1.38 24.77
CA TYR A 126 28.41 2.52 23.87
C TYR A 126 26.95 2.71 23.45
N TYR A 127 26.01 1.93 24.07
CA TYR A 127 24.58 1.96 23.66
C TYR A 127 24.00 3.37 23.64
N ASN A 128 24.24 4.17 24.65
CA ASN A 128 23.73 5.52 24.76
C ASN A 128 24.33 6.43 23.66
N GLN A 129 25.61 6.30 23.36
CA GLN A 129 26.27 7.07 22.30
C GLN A 129 25.70 6.69 20.94
N PHE A 130 25.52 5.39 20.66
CA PHE A 130 24.87 4.93 19.43
C PHE A 130 23.43 5.46 19.31
N THR A 131 22.65 5.35 20.38
CA THR A 131 21.27 5.83 20.39
C THR A 131 21.20 7.33 20.11
N ASN A 132 22.05 8.13 20.77
CA ASN A 132 22.12 9.57 20.54
C ASN A 132 22.54 9.91 19.09
N THR A 133 23.52 9.18 18.55
CA THR A 133 23.98 9.36 17.19
C THR A 133 22.88 8.99 16.17
N ILE A 134 22.20 7.86 16.38
CA ILE A 134 21.08 7.43 15.53
C ILE A 134 19.96 8.48 15.56
N ASN A 135 19.58 8.96 16.73
CA ASN A 135 18.56 9.99 16.88
C ASN A 135 18.97 11.29 16.15
N TYR A 136 20.21 11.69 16.26
CA TYR A 136 20.74 12.86 15.55
C TYR A 136 20.67 12.69 14.03
N ILE A 137 21.17 11.56 13.52
CA ILE A 137 21.13 11.26 12.08
C ILE A 137 19.69 11.19 11.58
N SER A 138 18.79 10.52 12.32
CA SER A 138 17.37 10.42 11.97
C SER A 138 16.70 11.79 11.90
N ASN A 139 16.99 12.68 12.84
CA ASN A 139 16.48 14.05 12.83
C ASN A 139 16.98 14.84 11.62
N VAL A 140 18.27 14.71 11.28
CA VAL A 140 18.86 15.36 10.09
C VAL A 140 18.22 14.82 8.82
N ASP A 141 18.01 13.50 8.71
CA ASP A 141 17.37 12.84 7.56
C ASP A 141 15.92 13.31 7.37
N ILE A 142 15.13 13.38 8.45
CA ILE A 142 13.76 13.92 8.40
C ILE A 142 13.77 15.39 7.97
N LEU A 143 14.66 16.21 8.53
CA LEU A 143 14.79 17.62 8.16
C LEU A 143 15.18 17.80 6.69
N PHE A 144 16.10 17.01 6.21
CA PHE A 144 16.51 16.99 4.82
C PHE A 144 15.37 16.60 3.90
N THR A 145 14.70 15.46 4.20
CA THR A 145 13.60 14.92 3.40
C THR A 145 12.44 15.92 3.30
N LYS A 146 12.00 16.50 4.42
CA LYS A 146 10.89 17.45 4.38
C LYS A 146 11.24 18.73 3.63
N THR A 147 12.50 19.20 3.73
CA THR A 147 12.97 20.38 3.01
C THR A 147 13.04 20.10 1.51
N PHE A 148 13.57 18.94 1.13
CA PHE A 148 13.62 18.50 -0.27
C PHE A 148 12.22 18.42 -0.88
N LEU A 149 11.26 17.78 -0.21
CA LEU A 149 9.88 17.70 -0.67
C LEU A 149 9.22 19.09 -0.79
N ALA A 150 9.48 19.97 0.18
CA ALA A 150 8.93 21.33 0.13
C ALA A 150 9.46 22.12 -1.08
N MET A 151 10.74 21.99 -1.39
CA MET A 151 11.38 22.69 -2.51
C MET A 151 11.00 22.09 -3.87
N GLU A 152 10.99 20.75 -3.98
CA GLU A 152 10.73 20.05 -5.24
C GLU A 152 9.25 20.14 -5.65
N TYR A 153 8.33 20.03 -4.68
CA TYR A 153 6.89 19.92 -4.94
C TYR A 153 6.08 21.12 -4.45
N ASN A 154 6.72 22.19 -4.03
CA ASN A 154 6.07 23.40 -3.51
C ASN A 154 5.08 23.08 -2.35
N TYR A 155 5.53 22.30 -1.36
CA TYR A 155 4.76 22.05 -0.16
C TYR A 155 4.92 23.19 0.84
N CYS A 156 3.84 23.58 1.50
CA CYS A 156 3.86 24.65 2.50
C CYS A 156 4.11 24.10 3.91
N ARG A 157 4.59 25.00 4.78
CA ARG A 157 4.72 24.72 6.21
C ARG A 157 3.34 24.87 6.88
N PRO A 158 2.82 23.82 7.55
CA PRO A 158 1.56 23.94 8.29
C PRO A 158 1.69 24.93 9.45
N ILE A 159 0.64 25.71 9.67
CA ILE A 159 0.55 26.70 10.75
C ILE A 159 -0.47 26.20 11.78
N ILE A 160 -0.01 25.96 13.01
CA ILE A 160 -0.90 25.63 14.12
C ILE A 160 -1.36 26.93 14.76
N LYS A 161 -2.67 27.14 14.81
CA LYS A 161 -3.28 28.34 15.38
C LYS A 161 -4.48 27.96 16.24
N ASN A 162 -4.46 28.33 17.52
CA ASN A 162 -5.61 28.18 18.40
C ASN A 162 -6.56 29.38 18.21
N GLN A 163 -7.54 29.21 17.32
CA GLN A 163 -8.50 30.26 16.96
C GLN A 163 -9.85 30.09 17.66
N TYR A 164 -10.19 28.86 18.08
CA TYR A 164 -11.51 28.50 18.55
C TYR A 164 -11.47 27.75 19.91
N ASP A 165 -10.68 28.24 20.86
CA ASP A 165 -10.63 27.72 22.24
C ASP A 165 -10.44 26.20 22.32
N ASP A 166 -9.35 25.71 21.70
CA ASP A 166 -8.97 24.29 21.62
C ASP A 166 -9.90 23.38 20.78
N VAL A 167 -10.82 23.93 19.99
CA VAL A 167 -11.60 23.19 19.01
C VAL A 167 -10.80 23.03 17.72
N SER A 168 -10.76 21.80 17.19
CA SER A 168 -10.04 21.49 15.95
C SER A 168 -10.74 22.06 14.72
N TYR A 169 -9.94 22.59 13.81
CA TYR A 169 -10.39 23.13 12.53
C TYR A 169 -9.31 23.01 11.47
N LEU A 170 -9.66 23.24 10.23
CA LEU A 170 -8.78 23.17 9.07
C LEU A 170 -9.17 24.22 8.03
N GLU A 171 -8.20 25.04 7.62
CA GLU A 171 -8.29 25.93 6.46
C GLU A 171 -7.09 25.66 5.55
N ALA A 172 -7.34 25.19 4.34
CA ALA A 172 -6.30 24.79 3.40
C ALA A 172 -6.61 25.31 2.00
N LYS A 173 -5.59 25.86 1.33
CA LYS A 173 -5.66 26.34 -0.04
C LYS A 173 -4.82 25.48 -0.95
N ASP A 174 -5.31 25.27 -2.18
CA ASP A 174 -4.65 24.49 -3.22
C ASP A 174 -4.24 23.10 -2.73
N VAL A 175 -5.14 22.40 -2.06
CA VAL A 175 -4.91 21.02 -1.57
C VAL A 175 -4.70 20.08 -2.74
N ARG A 176 -3.58 19.35 -2.73
CA ARG A 176 -3.20 18.38 -3.75
C ARG A 176 -3.04 16.99 -3.13
N HIS A 177 -3.14 15.96 -3.94
CA HIS A 177 -2.98 14.59 -3.48
C HIS A 177 -1.54 14.12 -3.66
N VAL A 178 -0.79 13.98 -2.58
CA VAL A 178 0.64 13.66 -2.57
C VAL A 178 1.01 12.47 -3.47
N LEU A 179 0.27 11.35 -3.43
CA LEU A 179 0.60 10.18 -4.22
C LEU A 179 0.21 10.33 -5.70
N ILE A 180 -0.96 10.93 -6.00
CA ILE A 180 -1.41 11.09 -7.38
C ILE A 180 -0.48 12.03 -8.13
N GLU A 181 -0.04 13.12 -7.49
CA GLU A 181 0.90 14.09 -8.05
C GLU A 181 2.27 13.45 -8.41
N HIS A 182 2.70 12.47 -7.61
CA HIS A 182 3.96 11.75 -7.87
C HIS A 182 3.84 10.65 -8.94
N ILE A 183 2.69 9.97 -8.99
CA ILE A 183 2.49 8.82 -9.89
C ILE A 183 2.10 9.29 -11.29
N ASN A 184 1.17 10.25 -11.38
CA ASN A 184 0.65 10.76 -12.64
C ASN A 184 1.41 12.03 -13.05
N LYS A 185 2.44 11.85 -13.88
CA LYS A 185 3.26 12.97 -14.40
C LYS A 185 2.70 13.58 -15.67
N GLU A 186 1.74 12.91 -16.32
CA GLU A 186 1.19 13.36 -17.59
C GLU A 186 0.04 14.37 -17.41
N GLU A 187 -0.70 14.27 -16.31
CA GLU A 187 -1.82 15.13 -15.98
C GLU A 187 -1.61 15.80 -14.62
N ALA A 188 -1.63 17.13 -14.58
CA ALA A 188 -1.47 17.87 -13.32
C ALA A 188 -2.70 17.65 -12.42
N TYR A 189 -2.47 17.43 -11.13
CA TYR A 189 -3.53 17.36 -10.14
C TYR A 189 -4.23 18.73 -10.00
N VAL A 190 -5.55 18.76 -10.07
CA VAL A 190 -6.33 20.01 -9.91
C VAL A 190 -6.45 20.34 -8.42
N PRO A 191 -5.83 21.43 -7.96
CA PRO A 191 -5.87 21.81 -6.55
C PRO A 191 -7.24 22.39 -6.15
N ASN A 192 -7.64 22.19 -4.89
CA ASN A 192 -8.90 22.69 -4.36
C ASN A 192 -8.72 23.30 -2.96
N ASP A 193 -9.56 24.29 -2.63
CA ASP A 193 -9.59 24.93 -1.33
C ASP A 193 -10.59 24.24 -0.42
N ILE A 194 -10.24 24.06 0.86
CA ILE A 194 -11.10 23.44 1.86
C ILE A 194 -11.06 24.25 3.13
N SER A 195 -12.24 24.53 3.69
CA SER A 195 -12.41 25.16 4.99
C SER A 195 -13.40 24.37 5.83
N LEU A 196 -12.95 23.89 6.98
CA LEU A 196 -13.75 23.27 8.04
C LEU A 196 -13.46 24.05 9.31
N ASN A 197 -14.34 24.94 9.69
CA ASN A 197 -14.16 25.86 10.82
C ASN A 197 -15.32 25.76 11.81
N LYS A 198 -15.36 26.64 12.81
CA LYS A 198 -16.40 26.63 13.85
C LYS A 198 -17.80 26.90 13.29
N ASP A 199 -17.89 27.74 12.26
CA ASP A 199 -19.16 28.10 11.64
C ASP A 199 -19.61 27.09 10.60
N LYS A 200 -18.69 26.45 9.91
CA LYS A 200 -18.92 25.41 8.90
C LYS A 200 -18.05 24.20 9.18
N ASN A 201 -18.54 23.32 10.05
CA ASN A 201 -17.80 22.12 10.47
C ASN A 201 -18.08 20.88 9.59
N GLY A 202 -19.09 20.91 8.72
CA GLY A 202 -19.47 19.81 7.85
C GLY A 202 -19.48 20.16 6.37
N ILE A 203 -19.00 19.25 5.53
CA ILE A 203 -19.05 19.34 4.06
C ILE A 203 -19.76 18.13 3.50
N LEU A 204 -20.80 18.35 2.67
CA LEU A 204 -21.35 17.34 1.77
C LEU A 204 -20.78 17.54 0.38
N LEU A 205 -20.11 16.52 -0.15
CA LEU A 205 -19.41 16.54 -1.42
C LEU A 205 -20.17 15.73 -2.47
N TYR A 206 -20.73 16.40 -3.43
CA TYR A 206 -21.46 15.78 -4.54
C TYR A 206 -20.59 15.60 -5.79
N GLY A 207 -21.03 14.77 -6.68
CA GLY A 207 -20.41 14.56 -7.99
C GLY A 207 -20.55 13.14 -8.49
N THR A 208 -20.35 12.94 -9.79
CA THR A 208 -20.39 11.64 -10.43
C THR A 208 -19.25 10.74 -9.99
N ASN A 209 -19.33 9.44 -10.31
CA ASN A 209 -18.22 8.52 -10.09
C ASN A 209 -17.03 8.95 -10.95
N ALA A 210 -15.81 8.66 -10.46
CA ALA A 210 -14.54 9.00 -11.09
C ALA A 210 -14.20 10.51 -11.21
N VAL A 211 -15.04 11.43 -10.72
CA VAL A 211 -14.74 12.87 -10.76
C VAL A 211 -13.62 13.29 -9.78
N GLY A 212 -13.30 12.46 -8.78
CA GLY A 212 -12.21 12.73 -7.84
C GLY A 212 -12.63 13.00 -6.39
N LYS A 213 -13.89 12.75 -6.00
CA LYS A 213 -14.39 12.93 -4.61
C LYS A 213 -13.52 12.19 -3.58
N SER A 214 -13.35 10.89 -3.77
CA SER A 214 -12.55 10.04 -2.86
C SER A 214 -11.09 10.48 -2.81
N SER A 215 -10.53 10.94 -3.93
CA SER A 215 -9.16 11.45 -4.01
C SER A 215 -9.00 12.73 -3.20
N LEU A 216 -9.96 13.65 -3.29
CA LEU A 216 -9.95 14.89 -2.51
C LEU A 216 -10.07 14.60 -1.00
N ILE A 217 -11.01 13.75 -0.60
CA ILE A 217 -11.19 13.37 0.82
C ILE A 217 -9.90 12.75 1.38
N LYS A 218 -9.27 11.85 0.62
CA LYS A 218 -7.98 11.24 0.99
C LYS A 218 -6.86 12.27 1.08
N SER A 219 -6.79 13.23 0.15
CA SER A 219 -5.75 14.26 0.18
C SER A 219 -5.83 15.12 1.44
N ILE A 220 -7.04 15.45 1.90
CA ILE A 220 -7.26 16.20 3.13
C ILE A 220 -6.79 15.38 4.35
N GLY A 221 -7.21 14.12 4.46
CA GLY A 221 -6.79 13.25 5.55
C GLY A 221 -5.28 13.06 5.61
N ILE A 222 -4.64 12.82 4.46
CA ILE A 222 -3.17 12.69 4.36
C ILE A 222 -2.48 14.01 4.76
N SER A 223 -2.99 15.16 4.30
CA SER A 223 -2.42 16.47 4.65
C SER A 223 -2.47 16.73 6.16
N VAL A 224 -3.58 16.39 6.84
CA VAL A 224 -3.67 16.48 8.30
C VAL A 224 -2.65 15.57 8.99
N ILE A 225 -2.49 14.32 8.53
CA ILE A 225 -1.50 13.38 9.08
C ILE A 225 -0.08 13.91 8.90
N LEU A 226 0.26 14.40 7.70
CA LEU A 226 1.57 15.01 7.43
C LEU A 226 1.81 16.22 8.33
N ALA A 227 0.84 17.12 8.44
CA ALA A 227 0.95 18.31 9.27
C ALA A 227 1.19 17.95 10.75
N GLN A 228 0.43 17.01 11.30
CA GLN A 228 0.56 16.59 12.70
C GLN A 228 1.83 15.75 12.96
N SER A 229 2.40 15.15 11.93
CA SER A 229 3.72 14.50 11.99
C SER A 229 4.89 15.48 11.86
N GLY A 230 4.64 16.78 11.71
CA GLY A 230 5.67 17.82 11.56
C GLY A 230 6.28 17.87 10.15
N MET A 231 5.62 17.28 9.14
CA MET A 231 6.01 17.37 7.74
C MET A 231 5.40 18.61 7.09
N PHE A 232 5.97 19.02 5.93
CA PHE A 232 5.31 19.96 5.03
C PHE A 232 4.15 19.28 4.31
N VAL A 233 3.18 20.07 3.85
CA VAL A 233 1.93 19.57 3.25
C VAL A 233 1.76 20.01 1.79
N PRO A 234 1.11 19.22 0.93
CA PRO A 234 0.91 19.52 -0.49
C PRO A 234 -0.18 20.59 -0.72
N CYS A 235 0.02 21.76 -0.15
CA CYS A 235 -0.89 22.90 -0.17
C CYS A 235 -0.09 24.17 -0.41
N SER A 236 -0.76 25.28 -0.82
CA SER A 236 -0.16 26.62 -0.82
C SER A 236 -0.25 27.29 0.56
N GLU A 237 -1.32 27.01 1.30
CA GLU A 237 -1.51 27.45 2.67
C GLU A 237 -2.26 26.37 3.47
N PHE A 238 -1.85 26.17 4.74
CA PHE A 238 -2.48 25.17 5.61
C PHE A 238 -2.44 25.67 7.05
N ILE A 239 -3.61 26.08 7.55
CA ILE A 239 -3.81 26.59 8.91
C ILE A 239 -4.75 25.63 9.61
N TYR A 240 -4.39 25.16 10.79
CA TYR A 240 -5.20 24.19 11.50
C TYR A 240 -4.97 24.24 13.02
N TYR A 241 -5.91 23.65 13.75
CA TYR A 241 -5.69 23.22 15.13
C TYR A 241 -5.76 21.70 15.20
N PRO A 242 -4.82 21.02 15.91
CA PRO A 242 -4.64 19.57 15.81
C PRO A 242 -5.89 18.75 16.15
N TYR A 243 -6.16 17.76 15.34
CA TYR A 243 -7.20 16.77 15.58
C TYR A 243 -6.69 15.67 16.52
N LYS A 244 -7.51 15.27 17.51
CA LYS A 244 -7.22 14.14 18.43
C LYS A 244 -7.50 12.80 17.79
N SER A 245 -8.46 12.74 16.86
CA SER A 245 -8.83 11.51 16.15
C SER A 245 -9.22 11.80 14.71
N ILE A 246 -8.88 10.87 13.83
CA ILE A 246 -9.30 10.85 12.42
C ILE A 246 -10.03 9.54 12.20
N PHE A 247 -11.28 9.62 11.78
CA PHE A 247 -12.10 8.48 11.41
C PHE A 247 -12.29 8.47 9.90
N THR A 248 -12.13 7.31 9.30
CA THR A 248 -12.32 7.16 7.85
C THR A 248 -13.33 6.06 7.55
N ARG A 249 -14.26 6.35 6.66
CA ARG A 249 -15.16 5.39 6.03
C ARG A 249 -15.06 5.58 4.52
N ILE A 250 -13.96 5.09 3.94
CA ILE A 250 -13.67 5.21 2.52
C ILE A 250 -13.59 3.79 1.95
N LEU A 251 -14.60 3.41 1.16
CA LEU A 251 -14.76 2.11 0.49
C LEU A 251 -14.42 0.91 1.39
N GLY A 252 -15.46 0.20 1.81
CA GLY A 252 -15.31 -1.02 2.61
C GLY A 252 -15.01 -2.24 1.74
N ASN A 253 -14.02 -3.00 2.14
CA ASN A 253 -13.88 -4.37 1.69
C ASN A 253 -14.93 -5.22 2.41
N ASP A 254 -15.61 -6.09 1.67
CA ASP A 254 -16.48 -7.10 2.25
C ASP A 254 -15.71 -7.92 3.27
N ASN A 255 -16.17 -7.92 4.51
CA ASN A 255 -15.54 -8.73 5.53
C ASN A 255 -16.14 -10.14 5.50
N ILE A 256 -15.78 -10.90 4.48
CA ILE A 256 -16.24 -12.29 4.23
C ILE A 256 -16.00 -13.18 5.46
N PHE A 257 -14.96 -12.91 6.24
CA PHE A 257 -14.60 -13.71 7.42
C PHE A 257 -15.56 -13.56 8.61
N LYS A 258 -16.33 -12.46 8.68
CA LYS A 258 -17.30 -12.25 9.77
C LYS A 258 -18.73 -12.61 9.40
N GLY A 259 -19.01 -13.02 8.16
CA GLY A 259 -20.37 -13.35 7.69
C GLY A 259 -21.35 -12.18 7.80
N LEU A 260 -20.86 -10.94 7.89
CA LEU A 260 -21.68 -9.73 7.92
C LEU A 260 -21.84 -9.21 6.50
N SER A 261 -23.07 -8.72 6.20
CA SER A 261 -23.29 -7.98 4.96
C SER A 261 -22.47 -6.69 4.96
N THR A 262 -22.15 -6.16 3.77
CA THR A 262 -21.48 -4.86 3.59
C THR A 262 -22.13 -3.76 4.40
N PHE A 263 -23.44 -3.69 4.38
CA PHE A 263 -24.23 -2.73 5.17
C PHE A 263 -24.06 -2.91 6.68
N ALA A 264 -24.05 -4.15 7.20
CA ALA A 264 -23.84 -4.37 8.63
C ALA A 264 -22.44 -3.96 9.09
N VAL A 265 -21.42 -4.20 8.27
CA VAL A 265 -20.05 -3.72 8.54
C VAL A 265 -20.04 -2.19 8.57
N GLU A 266 -20.65 -1.55 7.59
CA GLU A 266 -20.78 -0.11 7.51
C GLU A 266 -21.45 0.50 8.75
N MET A 267 -22.54 -0.08 9.20
CA MET A 267 -23.24 0.37 10.41
C MET A 267 -22.41 0.17 11.69
N CYS A 268 -21.61 -0.89 11.78
CA CYS A 268 -20.66 -1.07 12.88
C CYS A 268 -19.58 0.00 12.90
N GLU A 269 -19.05 0.38 11.74
CA GLU A 269 -18.06 1.46 11.61
C GLU A 269 -18.69 2.81 11.93
N LEU A 270 -19.86 3.12 11.38
CA LEU A 270 -20.60 4.34 11.72
C LEU A 270 -20.89 4.43 13.22
N ARG A 271 -21.34 3.33 13.84
CA ARG A 271 -21.53 3.28 15.29
C ARG A 271 -20.27 3.63 16.05
N SER A 272 -19.12 3.11 15.63
CA SER A 272 -17.82 3.42 16.26
C SER A 272 -17.49 4.91 16.14
N ILE A 273 -17.72 5.51 14.98
CA ILE A 273 -17.54 6.94 14.74
C ILE A 273 -18.43 7.75 15.68
N LEU A 274 -19.74 7.48 15.67
CA LEU A 274 -20.72 8.25 16.46
C LEU A 274 -20.47 8.17 17.98
N LEU A 275 -19.99 7.03 18.48
CA LEU A 275 -19.68 6.86 19.90
C LEU A 275 -18.39 7.58 20.33
N ASN A 276 -17.41 7.73 19.44
CA ASN A 276 -16.07 8.21 19.81
C ASN A 276 -15.74 9.60 19.24
N CYS A 277 -16.58 10.16 18.37
CA CYS A 277 -16.34 11.49 17.81
C CYS A 277 -16.58 12.61 18.85
N CYS A 278 -15.81 13.67 18.74
CA CYS A 278 -15.90 14.88 19.54
C CYS A 278 -15.52 16.10 18.69
N GLU A 279 -15.54 17.27 19.25
CA GLU A 279 -15.18 18.54 18.60
C GLU A 279 -13.74 18.60 18.05
N ASN A 280 -12.88 17.66 18.50
CA ASN A 280 -11.50 17.51 18.01
C ASN A 280 -11.34 16.28 17.12
N SER A 281 -12.41 15.84 16.45
CA SER A 281 -12.39 14.72 15.51
C SER A 281 -12.57 15.21 14.07
N LEU A 282 -11.85 14.56 13.15
CA LEU A 282 -12.05 14.68 11.70
C LEU A 282 -12.67 13.36 11.19
N VAL A 283 -13.84 13.45 10.56
CA VAL A 283 -14.54 12.31 9.97
C VAL A 283 -14.55 12.43 8.47
N LEU A 284 -14.03 11.43 7.77
CA LEU A 284 -13.92 11.37 6.32
C LEU A 284 -14.69 10.18 5.79
N GLY A 285 -15.77 10.40 5.06
CA GLY A 285 -16.64 9.35 4.54
C GLY A 285 -16.88 9.43 3.04
N ASP A 286 -17.01 8.28 2.42
CA ASP A 286 -17.29 8.14 0.99
C ASP A 286 -18.46 7.17 0.81
N GLU A 287 -19.54 7.64 0.17
CA GLU A 287 -20.74 6.88 -0.17
C GLU A 287 -21.39 6.14 1.03
N LEU A 288 -21.55 6.83 2.15
CA LEU A 288 -22.17 6.29 3.36
C LEU A 288 -23.62 5.85 3.09
N CYS A 289 -24.00 4.70 3.65
CA CYS A 289 -25.35 4.09 3.55
C CYS A 289 -25.76 3.64 2.15
N SER A 290 -24.82 3.40 1.22
CA SER A 290 -25.13 2.93 -0.14
C SER A 290 -25.62 1.47 -0.22
N GLY A 291 -25.50 0.70 0.86
CA GLY A 291 -25.80 -0.74 0.89
C GLY A 291 -27.23 -1.12 1.34
N THR A 292 -28.18 -0.16 1.43
CA THR A 292 -29.59 -0.41 1.83
C THR A 292 -30.57 0.32 0.92
N GLU A 293 -31.89 0.16 1.17
CA GLU A 293 -32.92 0.88 0.44
C GLU A 293 -32.80 2.40 0.64
N ILE A 294 -33.19 3.16 -0.38
CA ILE A 294 -32.96 4.61 -0.49
C ILE A 294 -33.54 5.38 0.70
N ASP A 295 -34.76 5.07 1.11
CA ASP A 295 -35.44 5.83 2.19
C ASP A 295 -34.73 5.65 3.53
N SER A 296 -34.30 4.43 3.88
CA SER A 296 -33.50 4.15 5.07
C SER A 296 -32.10 4.75 4.98
N ALA A 297 -31.48 4.69 3.80
CA ALA A 297 -30.18 5.29 3.54
C ALA A 297 -30.21 6.81 3.79
N LEU A 298 -31.20 7.50 3.24
CA LEU A 298 -31.39 8.94 3.43
C LEU A 298 -31.61 9.30 4.89
N ALA A 299 -32.48 8.56 5.59
CA ALA A 299 -32.77 8.79 7.00
C ALA A 299 -31.53 8.59 7.89
N LEU A 300 -30.79 7.49 7.68
CA LEU A 300 -29.55 7.21 8.42
C LEU A 300 -28.47 8.23 8.14
N PHE A 301 -28.29 8.60 6.87
CA PHE A 301 -27.31 9.59 6.47
C PHE A 301 -27.59 10.97 7.07
N ALA A 302 -28.85 11.45 6.92
CA ALA A 302 -29.26 12.73 7.49
C ALA A 302 -29.11 12.76 9.02
N SER A 303 -29.51 11.68 9.70
CA SER A 303 -29.34 11.54 11.15
C SER A 303 -27.87 11.55 11.56
N GLY A 304 -26.99 10.89 10.80
CA GLY A 304 -25.54 10.86 11.03
C GLY A 304 -24.91 12.25 10.89
N VAL A 305 -25.27 12.97 9.82
CA VAL A 305 -24.83 14.37 9.60
C VAL A 305 -25.27 15.27 10.73
N ASN A 306 -26.56 15.22 11.10
CA ASN A 306 -27.09 16.03 12.22
C ASN A 306 -26.33 15.73 13.53
N TYR A 307 -26.11 14.44 13.83
CA TYR A 307 -25.37 14.04 15.02
C TYR A 307 -23.95 14.60 15.05
N LEU A 308 -23.20 14.56 13.93
CA LEU A 308 -21.84 15.08 13.84
C LEU A 308 -21.80 16.62 13.94
N CYS A 309 -22.76 17.32 13.34
CA CYS A 309 -22.93 18.77 13.51
C CYS A 309 -23.13 19.13 14.99
N ASN A 310 -24.01 18.42 15.68
CA ASN A 310 -24.27 18.64 17.11
C ASN A 310 -23.05 18.33 17.99
N LYS A 311 -22.19 17.39 17.59
CA LYS A 311 -20.91 17.10 18.25
C LYS A 311 -19.81 18.10 17.89
N LYS A 312 -20.08 19.04 16.99
CA LYS A 312 -19.10 19.98 16.42
C LYS A 312 -17.86 19.34 15.84
N SER A 313 -17.97 18.08 15.40
CA SER A 313 -16.89 17.36 14.72
C SER A 313 -16.71 17.91 13.33
N SER A 314 -15.46 18.04 12.87
CA SER A 314 -15.18 18.32 11.47
C SER A 314 -15.46 17.09 10.64
N PHE A 315 -16.20 17.21 9.53
CA PHE A 315 -16.46 16.07 8.65
C PHE A 315 -16.60 16.45 7.18
N ILE A 316 -16.28 15.48 6.31
CA ILE A 316 -16.51 15.55 4.87
C ILE A 316 -17.11 14.21 4.43
N PHE A 317 -18.30 14.26 3.86
CA PHE A 317 -18.97 13.09 3.29
C PHE A 317 -19.23 13.28 1.80
N ALA A 318 -18.68 12.37 0.97
CA ALA A 318 -19.11 12.24 -0.40
C ALA A 318 -20.43 11.47 -0.47
N THR A 319 -21.33 11.93 -1.31
CA THR A 319 -22.66 11.33 -1.50
C THR A 319 -23.18 11.53 -2.91
N HIS A 320 -24.09 10.64 -3.31
CA HIS A 320 -24.91 10.76 -4.53
C HIS A 320 -26.39 11.08 -4.24
N PHE A 321 -26.76 11.16 -2.96
CA PHE A 321 -28.12 11.40 -2.53
C PHE A 321 -28.51 12.87 -2.68
N HIS A 322 -28.95 13.29 -3.89
CA HIS A 322 -29.42 14.66 -4.14
C HIS A 322 -30.69 14.99 -3.37
N GLU A 323 -31.49 13.98 -2.97
CA GLU A 323 -32.69 14.11 -2.18
C GLU A 323 -32.44 14.66 -0.77
N LEU A 324 -31.22 14.55 -0.25
CA LEU A 324 -30.84 15.09 1.06
C LEU A 324 -31.15 16.60 1.20
N ILE A 325 -31.07 17.34 0.10
CA ILE A 325 -31.37 18.79 0.08
C ILE A 325 -32.83 19.06 0.48
N ASN A 326 -33.73 18.12 0.23
CA ASN A 326 -35.17 18.26 0.50
C ASN A 326 -35.52 17.94 1.96
N ILE A 327 -34.61 17.32 2.72
CA ILE A 327 -34.83 16.95 4.11
C ILE A 327 -34.78 18.21 5.00
N PRO A 328 -35.82 18.52 5.77
CA PRO A 328 -35.88 19.74 6.59
C PRO A 328 -34.67 19.92 7.52
N GLU A 329 -34.26 18.85 8.21
CA GLU A 329 -33.14 18.85 9.14
C GLU A 329 -31.81 19.20 8.46
N ILE A 330 -31.62 18.76 7.21
CA ILE A 330 -30.42 19.12 6.41
C ILE A 330 -30.50 20.57 5.95
N LYS A 331 -31.70 21.07 5.58
CA LYS A 331 -31.90 22.48 5.21
C LYS A 331 -31.54 23.44 6.34
N ASP A 332 -31.95 23.09 7.55
CA ASP A 332 -31.63 23.91 8.73
C ASP A 332 -30.11 23.94 8.97
N LEU A 333 -29.44 22.79 8.89
CA LEU A 333 -27.98 22.71 9.03
C LEU A 333 -27.21 23.44 7.93
N LEU A 334 -27.71 23.48 6.69
CA LEU A 334 -27.08 24.24 5.60
C LEU A 334 -27.02 25.74 5.85
N ASN A 335 -28.00 26.27 6.56
CA ASN A 335 -28.02 27.66 6.96
C ASN A 335 -27.03 27.95 8.11
N GLU A 336 -26.68 26.95 8.89
CA GLU A 336 -25.87 27.08 10.10
C GLU A 336 -24.44 26.56 9.93
N THR A 337 -24.26 25.25 9.94
CA THR A 337 -22.97 24.57 10.15
C THR A 337 -22.51 23.71 9.00
N LEU A 338 -23.39 23.43 8.04
CA LEU A 338 -23.13 22.55 6.90
C LEU A 338 -22.91 23.37 5.62
N ILE A 339 -22.05 22.88 4.74
CA ILE A 339 -21.88 23.42 3.38
C ILE A 339 -21.95 22.28 2.36
N MET A 340 -22.50 22.58 1.19
CA MET A 340 -22.51 21.67 0.06
C MET A 340 -21.55 22.12 -1.01
N TYR A 341 -20.76 21.18 -1.50
CA TYR A 341 -19.92 21.34 -2.68
C TYR A 341 -20.17 20.24 -3.67
N HIS A 342 -19.89 20.52 -4.93
CA HIS A 342 -19.81 19.50 -5.96
C HIS A 342 -18.49 19.60 -6.73
N MET A 343 -18.04 18.46 -7.26
CA MET A 343 -16.92 18.40 -8.19
C MET A 343 -17.44 18.70 -9.60
N SER A 344 -16.97 19.81 -10.19
CA SER A 344 -17.53 20.29 -11.46
C SER A 344 -17.17 19.38 -12.65
N VAL A 345 -18.17 19.15 -13.47
CA VAL A 345 -18.12 18.37 -14.71
C VAL A 345 -18.77 19.20 -15.80
N GLN A 346 -18.22 19.17 -16.98
CA GLN A 346 -18.80 19.81 -18.16
C GLN A 346 -19.03 18.75 -19.23
N TYR A 347 -20.22 18.74 -19.82
CA TYR A 347 -20.51 17.91 -20.98
C TYR A 347 -20.23 18.68 -22.27
N ASP A 348 -19.36 18.11 -23.11
CA ASP A 348 -19.05 18.62 -24.43
C ASP A 348 -19.97 17.94 -25.46
N GLU A 349 -21.00 18.62 -25.86
CA GLU A 349 -22.00 18.14 -26.85
C GLU A 349 -21.38 17.88 -28.21
N SER A 350 -20.31 18.58 -28.58
CA SER A 350 -19.68 18.45 -29.90
C SER A 350 -18.88 17.16 -30.05
N ASN A 351 -18.23 16.72 -28.99
CA ASN A 351 -17.42 15.51 -28.93
C ASN A 351 -18.10 14.35 -28.19
N ASP A 352 -19.31 14.56 -27.67
CA ASP A 352 -20.07 13.58 -26.89
C ASP A 352 -19.28 13.05 -25.69
N MET A 353 -18.54 13.93 -25.00
CA MET A 353 -17.62 13.58 -23.93
C MET A 353 -17.86 14.39 -22.65
N LEU A 354 -17.65 13.71 -21.49
CA LEU A 354 -17.62 14.37 -20.19
C LEU A 354 -16.21 14.87 -19.87
N ILE A 355 -16.09 16.17 -19.63
CA ILE A 355 -14.87 16.82 -19.20
C ILE A 355 -14.92 17.00 -17.68
N TYR A 356 -14.08 16.27 -16.97
CA TYR A 356 -13.95 16.36 -15.52
C TYR A 356 -13.05 17.53 -15.15
N LYS A 357 -13.63 18.69 -14.81
CA LYS A 357 -12.86 19.86 -14.35
C LYS A 357 -12.19 19.64 -13.00
N ARG A 358 -12.73 18.73 -12.20
CA ARG A 358 -12.21 18.35 -10.87
C ARG A 358 -12.04 19.54 -9.92
N LYS A 359 -12.78 20.63 -10.13
CA LYS A 359 -12.78 21.81 -9.29
C LYS A 359 -14.01 21.82 -8.38
N LEU A 360 -13.84 22.18 -7.12
CA LEU A 360 -14.94 22.36 -6.19
C LEU A 360 -15.72 23.61 -6.53
N GLU A 361 -17.03 23.49 -6.62
CA GLU A 361 -17.97 24.58 -6.74
C GLU A 361 -19.04 24.43 -5.65
N GLU A 362 -19.54 25.56 -5.16
CA GLU A 362 -20.55 25.57 -4.10
C GLU A 362 -21.89 25.09 -4.61
N GLY A 363 -22.62 24.37 -3.76
CA GLY A 363 -23.91 23.77 -4.07
C GLY A 363 -23.84 22.30 -4.46
N PRO A 364 -24.99 21.64 -4.70
CA PRO A 364 -25.07 20.20 -4.94
C PRO A 364 -24.71 19.81 -6.37
N GLY A 365 -24.54 20.76 -7.28
CA GLY A 365 -24.33 20.48 -8.71
C GLY A 365 -25.56 19.88 -9.41
N GLU A 366 -25.39 19.55 -10.67
CA GLU A 366 -26.43 18.85 -11.43
C GLU A 366 -26.42 17.34 -11.12
N GLY A 367 -27.59 16.77 -10.80
CA GLY A 367 -27.71 15.40 -10.30
C GLY A 367 -27.74 14.28 -11.35
N MET A 368 -27.57 14.56 -12.64
CA MET A 368 -27.97 13.61 -13.68
C MET A 368 -26.95 13.43 -14.82
N TYR A 369 -25.75 12.98 -14.48
CA TYR A 369 -24.73 12.67 -15.51
C TYR A 369 -24.56 11.16 -15.80
N GLY A 370 -25.38 10.28 -15.23
CA GLY A 370 -25.23 8.83 -15.39
C GLY A 370 -25.38 8.37 -16.84
N LEU A 371 -26.34 8.91 -17.58
CA LEU A 371 -26.56 8.57 -18.98
C LEU A 371 -25.49 9.20 -19.90
N GLU A 372 -25.03 10.40 -19.57
CA GLU A 372 -23.94 11.11 -20.25
C GLU A 372 -22.62 10.34 -20.09
N VAL A 373 -22.36 9.75 -18.90
CA VAL A 373 -21.23 8.81 -18.69
C VAL A 373 -21.37 7.59 -19.61
N CYS A 374 -22.53 6.94 -19.63
CA CYS A 374 -22.76 5.78 -20.49
C CYS A 374 -22.57 6.13 -21.99
N ARG A 375 -22.95 7.33 -22.38
CA ARG A 375 -22.80 7.85 -23.74
C ARG A 375 -21.32 8.07 -24.07
N SER A 376 -20.56 8.66 -23.19
CA SER A 376 -19.11 8.85 -23.37
C SER A 376 -18.33 7.53 -23.42
N LEU A 377 -18.88 6.45 -22.84
CA LEU A 377 -18.34 5.10 -22.95
C LEU A 377 -18.73 4.35 -24.23
N ASN A 378 -19.37 5.05 -25.19
CA ASN A 378 -19.82 4.49 -26.47
C ASN A 378 -20.78 3.28 -26.33
N MET A 379 -21.67 3.30 -25.35
CA MET A 379 -22.71 2.28 -25.26
C MET A 379 -23.63 2.35 -26.48
N PRO A 380 -24.33 1.23 -26.88
CA PRO A 380 -25.18 1.20 -28.02
C PRO A 380 -26.24 2.34 -28.01
N ARG A 381 -26.33 3.10 -29.08
CA ARG A 381 -27.23 4.29 -29.17
C ARG A 381 -28.68 3.96 -28.86
N GLU A 382 -29.19 2.85 -29.40
CA GLU A 382 -30.56 2.40 -29.14
C GLU A 382 -30.83 2.19 -27.63
N PHE A 383 -29.86 1.65 -26.91
CA PHE A 383 -29.94 1.48 -25.43
C PHE A 383 -29.98 2.83 -24.73
N ILE A 384 -29.11 3.76 -25.13
CA ILE A 384 -29.04 5.10 -24.54
C ILE A 384 -30.30 5.88 -24.78
N ASP A 385 -30.84 5.87 -26.04
CA ASP A 385 -32.07 6.57 -26.40
C ASP A 385 -33.26 6.03 -25.62
N LEU A 386 -33.34 4.71 -25.43
CA LEU A 386 -34.36 4.09 -24.59
C LEU A 386 -34.21 4.54 -23.12
N ALA A 387 -33.00 4.57 -22.59
CA ALA A 387 -32.73 5.01 -21.21
C ALA A 387 -33.12 6.48 -21.00
N TYR A 388 -32.84 7.36 -21.96
CA TYR A 388 -33.31 8.76 -21.95
C TYR A 388 -34.83 8.84 -21.92
N SER A 389 -35.51 8.08 -22.80
CA SER A 389 -36.98 8.08 -22.88
C SER A 389 -37.61 7.60 -21.55
N VAL A 390 -37.06 6.55 -20.94
CA VAL A 390 -37.48 6.06 -19.61
C VAL A 390 -37.23 7.10 -18.50
N ARG A 391 -36.09 7.80 -18.57
CA ARG A 391 -35.76 8.87 -17.58
C ARG A 391 -36.77 10.01 -17.69
N ILE A 392 -37.06 10.51 -18.90
CA ILE A 392 -38.01 11.59 -19.14
C ILE A 392 -39.41 11.19 -18.68
N ALA A 393 -39.88 10.00 -19.05
CA ALA A 393 -41.19 9.52 -18.64
C ALA A 393 -41.37 9.43 -17.11
N ASN A 394 -40.33 8.98 -16.42
CA ASN A 394 -40.34 8.91 -14.93
C ASN A 394 -40.24 10.31 -14.30
N TYR A 395 -39.47 11.23 -14.90
CA TYR A 395 -39.32 12.61 -14.40
C TYR A 395 -40.63 13.37 -14.54
N ASP A 396 -41.31 13.27 -15.70
CA ASP A 396 -42.62 13.89 -15.96
C ASP A 396 -43.67 13.32 -15.01
N ASN A 397 -43.70 12.02 -14.78
CA ASN A 397 -44.61 11.38 -13.79
C ASN A 397 -44.39 11.90 -12.36
N ASN A 398 -43.13 12.14 -11.98
CA ASN A 398 -42.79 12.71 -10.65
C ASN A 398 -43.19 14.21 -10.55
N ILE A 399 -43.06 14.97 -11.63
CA ILE A 399 -43.50 16.38 -11.68
C ILE A 399 -45.03 16.43 -11.61
N LEU A 400 -45.72 15.57 -12.36
CA LEU A 400 -47.17 15.46 -12.31
C LEU A 400 -47.69 15.06 -10.93
N SER A 401 -46.96 14.23 -10.17
CA SER A 401 -47.34 13.88 -8.79
C SER A 401 -47.09 15.00 -7.78
N LYS A 402 -46.16 15.92 -8.05
CA LYS A 402 -45.87 17.08 -7.20
C LYS A 402 -46.73 18.30 -7.47
N ASN A 403 -47.30 18.42 -8.69
CA ASN A 403 -48.09 19.58 -9.11
C ASN A 403 -49.59 19.37 -8.93
N LYS A 404 -50.02 18.58 -7.98
CA LYS A 404 -51.44 18.55 -7.58
C LYS A 404 -51.81 19.86 -6.89
N SER A 405 -52.82 20.54 -7.43
CA SER A 405 -53.37 21.73 -6.76
C SER A 405 -53.71 21.45 -5.31
N ARG A 406 -53.30 22.35 -4.40
CA ARG A 406 -53.69 22.32 -2.99
C ARG A 406 -55.17 22.48 -2.76
N TYR A 407 -55.89 23.05 -3.74
CA TYR A 407 -57.31 23.39 -3.68
C TYR A 407 -58.18 22.41 -4.45
N ASN A 408 -57.69 21.74 -5.50
CA ASN A 408 -58.45 20.78 -6.30
C ASN A 408 -57.52 19.70 -6.88
N SER A 409 -57.54 18.50 -6.26
CA SER A 409 -56.71 17.35 -6.63
C SER A 409 -57.08 16.69 -7.97
N SER A 410 -58.14 17.10 -8.59
CA SER A 410 -58.62 16.58 -9.89
C SER A 410 -58.15 17.44 -11.08
N ILE A 411 -57.58 18.61 -10.86
CA ILE A 411 -57.10 19.52 -11.91
C ILE A 411 -55.55 19.47 -11.94
N ILE A 412 -55.01 19.03 -13.06
CA ILE A 412 -53.57 19.03 -13.33
C ILE A 412 -53.34 19.98 -14.53
N LYS A 413 -52.59 21.06 -14.31
CA LYS A 413 -52.17 21.96 -15.38
C LYS A 413 -50.64 21.99 -15.46
N ASN A 414 -50.10 21.67 -16.62
CA ASN A 414 -48.66 21.67 -16.89
C ASN A 414 -48.16 23.01 -17.44
N LYS A 415 -49.07 23.90 -17.85
CA LYS A 415 -48.73 25.21 -18.41
C LYS A 415 -49.51 26.30 -17.71
N CYS A 416 -48.93 27.48 -17.62
CA CYS A 416 -49.61 28.68 -17.14
C CYS A 416 -50.88 28.92 -17.94
N GLY A 417 -52.01 29.21 -17.29
CA GLY A 417 -53.28 29.48 -17.93
C GLY A 417 -53.42 30.85 -18.61
N ILE A 418 -52.36 31.67 -18.57
CA ILE A 418 -52.33 32.98 -19.21
C ILE A 418 -52.00 32.81 -20.68
N GLN A 419 -52.76 33.46 -21.56
CA GLN A 419 -52.58 33.42 -23.01
C GLN A 419 -51.19 33.97 -23.36
N ASN A 420 -50.38 33.22 -24.10
CA ASN A 420 -48.98 33.50 -24.49
C ASN A 420 -47.93 33.40 -23.37
N CYS A 421 -48.16 32.64 -22.30
CA CYS A 421 -47.16 32.31 -21.29
C CYS A 421 -46.67 30.88 -21.47
N ASP A 422 -45.36 30.70 -21.71
CA ASP A 422 -44.73 29.36 -21.88
C ASP A 422 -44.18 28.81 -20.55
N ASN A 423 -44.38 29.47 -19.43
CA ASN A 423 -43.91 29.01 -18.14
C ASN A 423 -44.73 27.83 -17.57
N ILE A 424 -44.08 26.99 -16.77
CA ILE A 424 -44.74 25.94 -16.01
C ILE A 424 -45.64 26.57 -14.93
N ALA A 425 -46.83 26.04 -14.74
CA ALA A 425 -47.72 26.52 -13.67
C ALA A 425 -47.15 26.11 -12.31
N GLU A 426 -46.79 27.09 -11.49
CA GLU A 426 -46.30 26.85 -10.09
C GLU A 426 -47.45 26.71 -9.09
N ASP A 427 -48.60 27.36 -9.33
CA ASP A 427 -49.82 27.23 -8.51
C ASP A 427 -51.08 27.35 -9.40
N ILE A 428 -52.14 26.63 -9.06
CA ILE A 428 -53.45 26.70 -9.69
C ILE A 428 -54.46 27.28 -8.71
#